data_c9e0a10c5eacc534f8c4bd25d5ec3362
#
_entry.id   c9e0a10c5eacc534f8c4bd25d5ec3362
#
_cell.length_a   1.000
_cell.length_b   1.000
_cell.length_c   1.000
_cell.angle_alpha   90.00
_cell.angle_beta   90.00
_cell.angle_gamma   90.00
#
_symmetry.space_group_name_H-M   'P 1'
#
loop_
_entity.id
_entity.type
_entity.pdbx_description
1 polymer ?
#
loop_
_entity_poly.entity_id
_entity_poly.type
_entity_poly.pdbx_seq_one_letter_code
_entity_poly.pdbx_strand_id
1 'polypeptide(L)'
;MAREALEVLKECEAFLEGHFLLSSGRHSGAYCQMAFLQQYPDKAAEVMAPVAEKLKELNIDVVVGPAMGGIVYAYELGRQMGKRAIFTERVDNVMTLKRFRINPGERCIIAEDVVTTGVSSLETKRVIEENGGICVGIACVVDRTRAEAPSPIPIVAS
;
A
#
# COMPACT_ATOMS: atom_id res chain seq x y z
N MET A 1 0.63 -13.01 -20.62
CA MET A 1 1.59 -12.03 -20.15
C MET A 1 0.86 -11.02 -19.27
N ALA A 2 1.36 -10.73 -18.10
CA ALA A 2 0.75 -9.70 -17.25
C ALA A 2 0.89 -8.33 -17.95
N ARG A 3 -0.18 -7.54 -17.94
CA ARG A 3 -0.13 -6.16 -18.44
C ARG A 3 0.65 -5.29 -17.46
N GLU A 4 1.27 -4.23 -17.96
CA GLU A 4 1.91 -3.25 -17.08
C GLU A 4 0.85 -2.55 -16.20
N ALA A 5 1.17 -2.31 -14.94
CA ALA A 5 0.27 -1.66 -13.99
C ALA A 5 -0.23 -0.30 -14.50
N LEU A 6 0.63 0.46 -15.17
CA LEU A 6 0.28 1.78 -15.72
C LEU A 6 -0.84 1.70 -16.77
N GLU A 7 -0.85 0.65 -17.60
CA GLU A 7 -1.92 0.46 -18.59
C GLU A 7 -3.27 0.21 -17.90
N VAL A 8 -3.27 -0.63 -16.89
CA VAL A 8 -4.49 -0.91 -16.10
C VAL A 8 -4.98 0.35 -15.38
N LEU A 9 -4.07 1.13 -14.81
CA LEU A 9 -4.42 2.39 -14.15
C LEU A 9 -5.03 3.41 -15.11
N LYS A 10 -4.49 3.53 -16.32
CA LYS A 10 -5.06 4.40 -17.37
C LYS A 10 -6.43 3.92 -17.83
N GLU A 11 -6.60 2.63 -18.04
CA GLU A 11 -7.88 2.03 -18.41
C GLU A 11 -8.99 2.30 -17.38
N CYS A 12 -8.64 2.29 -16.10
CA CYS A 12 -9.56 2.58 -15.00
C CYS A 12 -9.73 4.07 -14.70
N GLU A 13 -9.07 4.94 -15.45
CA GLU A 13 -8.99 6.39 -15.17
C GLU A 13 -8.39 6.70 -13.78
N ALA A 14 -7.65 5.75 -13.23
CA ALA A 14 -6.96 5.90 -11.95
C ALA A 14 -5.65 6.70 -12.06
N PHE A 15 -5.11 6.81 -13.27
CA PHE A 15 -3.95 7.64 -13.59
C PHE A 15 -4.29 8.60 -14.71
N LEU A 16 -4.20 9.89 -14.41
CA LEU A 16 -4.51 10.98 -15.34
C LEU A 16 -3.24 11.79 -15.60
N GLU A 17 -3.00 12.09 -16.88
CA GLU A 17 -1.95 13.00 -17.31
C GLU A 17 -2.56 14.36 -17.64
N GLY A 18 -1.87 15.46 -17.28
CA GLY A 18 -2.36 16.80 -17.50
C GLY A 18 -1.67 17.81 -16.60
N HIS A 19 -2.37 18.85 -16.22
CA HIS A 19 -1.89 19.85 -15.28
C HIS A 19 -2.82 19.90 -14.06
N PHE A 20 -2.31 19.45 -12.94
CA PHE A 20 -3.08 19.31 -11.70
C PHE A 20 -2.48 20.16 -10.59
N LEU A 21 -3.36 20.83 -9.84
CA LEU A 21 -3.01 21.49 -8.59
C LEU A 21 -3.28 20.53 -7.43
N LEU A 22 -2.22 20.15 -6.73
CA LEU A 22 -2.29 19.24 -5.59
C LEU A 22 -2.76 19.98 -4.32
N SER A 23 -3.26 19.24 -3.34
CA SER A 23 -3.64 19.78 -2.02
C SER A 23 -2.50 20.48 -1.29
N SER A 24 -1.26 20.13 -1.61
CA SER A 24 -0.05 20.81 -1.12
C SER A 24 0.22 22.18 -1.76
N GLY A 25 -0.60 22.61 -2.73
CA GLY A 25 -0.38 23.82 -3.53
C GLY A 25 0.65 23.66 -4.66
N ARG A 26 1.21 22.47 -4.82
CA ARG A 26 2.16 22.16 -5.92
C ARG A 26 1.42 21.75 -7.17
N HIS A 27 2.04 21.97 -8.32
CA HIS A 27 1.58 21.50 -9.61
C HIS A 27 2.17 20.12 -9.93
N SER A 28 1.39 19.26 -10.58
CA SER A 28 1.84 17.96 -11.06
C SER A 28 1.36 17.72 -12.48
N GLY A 29 2.17 17.06 -13.28
CA GLY A 29 1.80 16.55 -14.61
C GLY A 29 0.96 15.28 -14.59
N ALA A 30 0.78 14.68 -13.41
CA ALA A 30 0.00 13.47 -13.24
C ALA A 30 -0.77 13.48 -11.93
N TYR A 31 -1.91 12.81 -11.92
CA TYR A 31 -2.75 12.63 -10.75
C TYR A 31 -3.19 11.17 -10.65
N CYS A 32 -3.08 10.61 -9.44
CA CYS A 32 -3.54 9.26 -9.16
C CYS A 32 -4.79 9.30 -8.28
N GLN A 33 -5.90 8.75 -8.77
CA GLN A 33 -7.12 8.53 -8.01
C GLN A 33 -7.36 7.03 -7.88
N MET A 34 -6.77 6.44 -6.86
CA MET A 34 -6.71 4.98 -6.72
C MET A 34 -8.07 4.35 -6.41
N ALA A 35 -9.04 5.12 -5.90
CA ALA A 35 -10.40 4.64 -5.73
C ALA A 35 -11.03 4.16 -7.05
N PHE A 36 -10.63 4.74 -8.18
CA PHE A 36 -11.10 4.32 -9.50
C PHE A 36 -10.59 2.91 -9.88
N LEU A 37 -9.39 2.53 -9.45
CA LEU A 37 -8.93 1.15 -9.58
C LEU A 37 -9.64 0.23 -8.59
N GLN A 38 -9.81 0.67 -7.36
CA GLN A 38 -10.37 -0.15 -6.28
C GLN A 38 -11.81 -0.60 -6.52
N GLN A 39 -12.57 0.15 -7.31
CA GLN A 39 -13.94 -0.23 -7.66
C GLN A 39 -14.03 -1.45 -8.58
N TYR A 40 -12.91 -1.85 -9.22
CA TYR A 40 -12.80 -3.02 -10.08
C TYR A 40 -11.90 -4.08 -9.44
N PRO A 41 -12.49 -5.04 -8.67
CA PRO A 41 -11.69 -6.02 -7.93
C PRO A 41 -10.77 -6.88 -8.81
N ASP A 42 -11.21 -7.23 -10.01
CA ASP A 42 -10.41 -7.98 -10.99
C ASP A 42 -9.17 -7.19 -11.46
N LYS A 43 -9.33 -5.89 -11.68
CA LYS A 43 -8.22 -5.01 -12.06
C LYS A 43 -7.25 -4.77 -10.91
N ALA A 44 -7.77 -4.58 -9.71
CA ALA A 44 -6.93 -4.49 -8.50
C ALA A 44 -6.15 -5.78 -8.29
N ALA A 45 -6.78 -6.94 -8.48
CA ALA A 45 -6.11 -8.24 -8.40
C ALA A 45 -5.01 -8.38 -9.45
N GLU A 46 -5.28 -7.98 -10.70
CA GLU A 46 -4.30 -8.00 -11.79
C GLU A 46 -3.05 -7.18 -11.46
N VAL A 47 -3.24 -5.97 -10.97
CA VAL A 47 -2.13 -5.05 -10.63
C VAL A 47 -1.34 -5.55 -9.42
N MET A 48 -2.00 -6.18 -8.44
CA MET A 48 -1.33 -6.69 -7.24
C MET A 48 -0.64 -8.04 -7.43
N ALA A 49 -0.94 -8.79 -8.49
CA ALA A 49 -0.35 -10.11 -8.70
C ALA A 49 1.19 -10.10 -8.81
N PRO A 50 1.83 -9.18 -9.55
CA PRO A 50 3.29 -9.10 -9.58
C PRO A 50 3.90 -8.75 -8.22
N VAL A 51 3.20 -7.94 -7.42
CA VAL A 51 3.64 -7.59 -6.06
C VAL A 51 3.59 -8.82 -5.16
N ALA A 52 2.48 -9.56 -5.18
CA ALA A 52 2.34 -10.80 -4.42
C ALA A 52 3.44 -11.81 -4.76
N GLU A 53 3.81 -11.93 -6.03
CA GLU A 53 4.87 -12.82 -6.47
C GLU A 53 6.24 -12.41 -5.89
N LYS A 54 6.58 -11.13 -5.97
CA LYS A 54 7.83 -10.59 -5.42
C LYS A 54 7.94 -10.78 -3.90
N LEU A 55 6.81 -10.80 -3.20
CA LEU A 55 6.78 -10.92 -1.74
C LEU A 55 6.92 -12.35 -1.22
N LYS A 56 6.81 -13.37 -2.06
CA LYS A 56 6.85 -14.78 -1.64
C LYS A 56 8.10 -15.15 -0.85
N GLU A 57 9.23 -14.56 -1.20
CA GLU A 57 10.52 -14.85 -0.57
C GLU A 57 10.73 -14.15 0.78
N LEU A 58 9.85 -13.22 1.14
CA LEU A 58 10.01 -12.42 2.35
C LEU A 58 9.41 -13.05 3.62
N ASN A 59 8.81 -14.23 3.51
CA ASN A 59 8.19 -14.94 4.63
C ASN A 59 7.21 -14.05 5.41
N ILE A 60 6.24 -13.48 4.72
CA ILE A 60 5.21 -12.62 5.31
C ILE A 60 4.19 -13.47 6.07
N ASP A 61 3.82 -13.03 7.27
CA ASP A 61 2.76 -13.64 8.08
C ASP A 61 1.45 -12.84 8.00
N VAL A 62 1.57 -11.52 7.97
CA VAL A 62 0.42 -10.59 8.05
C VAL A 62 0.61 -9.44 7.06
N VAL A 63 -0.47 -9.09 6.37
CA VAL A 63 -0.55 -7.87 5.55
C VAL A 63 -1.31 -6.81 6.32
N VAL A 64 -0.75 -5.61 6.43
CA VAL A 64 -1.29 -4.51 7.23
C VAL A 64 -1.56 -3.31 6.35
N GLY A 65 -2.82 -2.93 6.18
CA GLY A 65 -3.22 -1.77 5.38
C GLY A 65 -3.58 -0.57 6.24
N PRO A 66 -2.93 0.58 6.06
CA PRO A 66 -3.41 1.80 6.71
C PRO A 66 -4.75 2.23 6.11
N ALA A 67 -5.75 2.49 6.95
CA ALA A 67 -7.04 3.00 6.48
C ALA A 67 -6.84 4.40 5.86
N MET A 68 -7.60 4.77 4.85
CA MET A 68 -8.60 3.96 4.12
C MET A 68 -8.00 3.25 2.92
N GLY A 69 -7.09 3.91 2.19
CA GLY A 69 -6.58 3.46 0.88
C GLY A 69 -5.90 2.09 0.90
N GLY A 70 -5.23 1.76 1.99
CA GLY A 70 -4.51 0.49 2.12
C GLY A 70 -5.39 -0.72 2.44
N ILE A 71 -6.63 -0.54 2.90
CA ILE A 71 -7.49 -1.65 3.33
C ILE A 71 -7.77 -2.64 2.20
N VAL A 72 -8.21 -2.13 1.06
CA VAL A 72 -8.57 -2.96 -0.11
C VAL A 72 -7.36 -3.73 -0.62
N TYR A 73 -6.21 -3.06 -0.73
CA TYR A 73 -4.98 -3.69 -1.21
C TYR A 73 -4.41 -4.70 -0.23
N ALA A 74 -4.51 -4.43 1.08
CA ALA A 74 -4.14 -5.41 2.10
C ALA A 74 -4.98 -6.67 2.00
N TYR A 75 -6.28 -6.52 1.85
CA TYR A 75 -7.22 -7.64 1.69
C TYR A 75 -6.90 -8.47 0.44
N GLU A 76 -6.73 -7.81 -0.70
CA GLU A 76 -6.43 -8.50 -1.96
C GLU A 76 -5.05 -9.19 -1.91
N LEU A 77 -4.04 -8.51 -1.40
CA LEU A 77 -2.70 -9.08 -1.28
C LEU A 77 -2.70 -10.29 -0.32
N GLY A 78 -3.39 -10.18 0.81
CA GLY A 78 -3.57 -11.28 1.75
C GLY A 78 -4.27 -12.47 1.10
N ARG A 79 -5.30 -12.22 0.30
CA ARG A 79 -6.02 -13.26 -0.46
C ARG A 79 -5.07 -14.00 -1.42
N GLN A 80 -4.29 -13.26 -2.21
CA GLN A 80 -3.36 -13.85 -3.19
C GLN A 80 -2.23 -14.65 -2.51
N MET A 81 -1.76 -14.18 -1.37
CA MET A 81 -0.67 -14.80 -0.64
C MET A 81 -1.14 -15.90 0.34
N GLY A 82 -2.44 -16.03 0.57
CA GLY A 82 -2.97 -16.92 1.59
C GLY A 82 -2.60 -16.50 3.01
N LYS A 83 -2.54 -15.20 3.29
CA LYS A 83 -2.13 -14.62 4.57
C LYS A 83 -3.24 -13.79 5.21
N ARG A 84 -3.16 -13.59 6.53
CA ARG A 84 -4.05 -12.67 7.23
C ARG A 84 -3.88 -11.26 6.66
N ALA A 85 -5.00 -10.54 6.52
CA ALA A 85 -5.01 -9.13 6.18
C ALA A 85 -5.73 -8.35 7.27
N ILE A 86 -5.06 -7.35 7.80
CA ILE A 86 -5.57 -6.47 8.85
C ILE A 86 -5.38 -5.02 8.44
N PHE A 87 -5.96 -4.10 9.17
CA PHE A 87 -5.76 -2.68 8.92
C PHE A 87 -5.55 -1.87 10.20
N THR A 88 -4.81 -0.79 10.06
CA THR A 88 -4.69 0.26 11.06
C THR A 88 -5.63 1.41 10.71
N GLU A 89 -6.09 2.12 11.71
CA GLU A 89 -6.98 3.27 11.54
C GLU A 89 -6.59 4.40 12.50
N ARG A 90 -6.93 5.64 12.13
CA ARG A 90 -6.70 6.77 13.02
C ARG A 90 -7.81 6.87 14.05
N VAL A 91 -7.42 6.94 15.31
CA VAL A 91 -8.29 7.26 16.44
C VAL A 91 -7.72 8.53 17.06
N ASP A 92 -8.47 9.60 17.08
CA ASP A 92 -8.02 10.93 17.53
C ASP A 92 -6.70 11.37 16.85
N ASN A 93 -6.64 11.20 15.52
CA ASN A 93 -5.47 11.47 14.66
C ASN A 93 -4.22 10.59 14.93
N VAL A 94 -4.33 9.57 15.76
CA VAL A 94 -3.24 8.63 16.03
C VAL A 94 -3.50 7.31 15.32
N MET A 95 -2.52 6.87 14.51
CA MET A 95 -2.59 5.56 13.86
C MET A 95 -2.59 4.46 14.93
N THR A 96 -3.58 3.58 14.88
CA THR A 96 -3.88 2.62 15.93
C THR A 96 -4.29 1.27 15.36
N LEU A 97 -3.89 0.20 16.02
CA LEU A 97 -4.39 -1.15 15.76
C LEU A 97 -5.56 -1.43 16.73
N LYS A 98 -6.75 -1.06 16.32
CA LYS A 98 -7.93 -1.09 17.20
C LYS A 98 -8.65 -2.43 17.20
N ARG A 99 -8.76 -3.06 16.04
CA ARG A 99 -9.67 -4.19 15.80
C ARG A 99 -8.97 -5.54 15.73
N PHE A 100 -7.66 -5.53 15.61
CA PHE A 100 -6.86 -6.71 15.31
C PHE A 100 -5.73 -6.89 16.31
N ARG A 101 -5.08 -8.02 16.22
CA ARG A 101 -3.88 -8.33 17.00
C ARG A 101 -2.75 -8.76 16.07
N ILE A 102 -1.55 -8.37 16.43
CA ILE A 102 -0.30 -8.88 15.87
C ILE A 102 0.35 -9.72 16.97
N ASN A 103 0.73 -10.95 16.64
CA ASN A 103 1.44 -11.80 17.57
C ASN A 103 2.93 -11.45 17.57
N PRO A 104 3.62 -11.59 18.72
CA PRO A 104 5.05 -11.30 18.80
C PRO A 104 5.85 -12.05 17.75
N GLY A 105 6.70 -11.33 17.00
CA GLY A 105 7.56 -11.91 15.98
C GLY A 105 6.90 -12.12 14.62
N GLU A 106 5.60 -11.87 14.45
CA GLU A 106 4.96 -11.92 13.12
C GLU A 106 5.60 -10.92 12.15
N ARG A 107 5.90 -11.40 10.96
CA ARG A 107 6.48 -10.59 9.89
C ARG A 107 5.38 -9.92 9.10
N CYS A 108 5.37 -8.60 9.14
CA CYS A 108 4.30 -7.77 8.59
C CYS A 108 4.77 -6.99 7.37
N ILE A 109 4.00 -7.04 6.29
CA ILE A 109 4.14 -6.14 5.14
C ILE A 109 3.03 -5.10 5.17
N ILE A 110 3.39 -3.83 4.98
CA ILE A 110 2.42 -2.74 4.86
C ILE A 110 1.91 -2.71 3.42
N ALA A 111 0.59 -2.67 3.23
CA ALA A 111 -0.01 -2.54 1.90
C ALA A 111 -0.62 -1.14 1.74
N GLU A 112 -0.17 -0.43 0.72
CA GLU A 112 -0.63 0.91 0.37
C GLU A 112 -1.09 0.97 -1.09
N ASP A 113 -1.91 1.95 -1.41
CA ASP A 113 -2.24 2.27 -2.80
C ASP A 113 -1.09 3.04 -3.47
N VAL A 114 -0.75 4.19 -2.93
CA VAL A 114 0.34 5.07 -3.39
C VAL A 114 1.22 5.46 -2.21
N VAL A 115 2.52 5.35 -2.37
CA VAL A 115 3.50 5.90 -1.41
C VAL A 115 4.07 7.19 -1.96
N THR A 116 3.94 8.27 -1.22
CA THR A 116 4.50 9.59 -1.55
C THR A 116 5.54 10.01 -0.52
N THR A 117 5.11 10.57 0.61
CA THR A 117 5.98 10.95 1.74
C THR A 117 6.23 9.80 2.71
N GLY A 118 5.37 8.77 2.68
CA GLY A 118 5.47 7.61 3.56
C GLY A 118 5.05 7.85 5.01
N VAL A 119 4.38 8.96 5.32
CA VAL A 119 3.97 9.28 6.70
C VAL A 119 3.07 8.19 7.29
N SER A 120 2.00 7.82 6.60
CA SER A 120 1.09 6.76 7.08
C SER A 120 1.78 5.40 7.19
N SER A 121 2.73 5.11 6.30
CA SER A 121 3.53 3.88 6.37
C SER A 121 4.46 3.88 7.58
N LEU A 122 5.10 5.00 7.89
CA LEU A 122 5.95 5.14 9.09
C LEU A 122 5.13 5.00 10.37
N GLU A 123 3.95 5.60 10.43
CA GLU A 123 3.04 5.45 11.56
C GLU A 123 2.57 4.00 11.72
N THR A 124 2.26 3.32 10.62
CA THR A 124 1.87 1.91 10.64
C THR A 124 3.03 1.01 11.07
N LYS A 125 4.26 1.28 10.60
CA LYS A 125 5.45 0.58 11.07
C LYS A 125 5.60 0.70 12.60
N ARG A 126 5.43 1.89 13.14
CA ARG A 126 5.46 2.11 14.59
C ARG A 126 4.41 1.24 15.31
N VAL A 127 3.18 1.21 14.80
CA VAL A 127 2.10 0.40 15.38
C VAL A 127 2.46 -1.09 15.34
N ILE A 128 3.01 -1.58 14.23
CA ILE A 128 3.44 -2.97 14.10
C ILE A 128 4.49 -3.30 15.17
N GLU A 129 5.52 -2.48 15.30
CA GLU A 129 6.62 -2.69 16.24
C GLU A 129 6.17 -2.59 17.70
N GLU A 130 5.32 -1.63 18.03
CA GLU A 130 4.73 -1.49 19.38
C GLU A 130 3.87 -2.69 19.78
N ASN A 131 3.31 -3.41 18.82
CA ASN A 131 2.57 -4.65 19.06
C ASN A 131 3.43 -5.93 18.96
N GLY A 132 4.74 -5.79 18.87
CA GLY A 132 5.68 -6.92 18.86
C GLY A 132 5.92 -7.56 17.50
N GLY A 133 5.37 -6.99 16.42
CA GLY A 133 5.60 -7.44 15.05
C GLY A 133 6.89 -6.90 14.45
N ILE A 134 7.26 -7.46 13.30
CA ILE A 134 8.42 -7.05 12.52
C ILE A 134 7.91 -6.45 11.21
N CYS A 135 8.18 -5.18 10.96
CA CYS A 135 7.87 -4.56 9.67
C CYS A 135 8.97 -4.88 8.65
N VAL A 136 8.62 -5.65 7.60
CA VAL A 136 9.59 -6.07 6.58
C VAL A 136 9.62 -5.18 5.35
N GLY A 137 8.61 -4.35 5.14
CA GLY A 137 8.57 -3.44 4.00
C GLY A 137 7.18 -2.89 3.72
N ILE A 138 7.08 -2.21 2.58
CA ILE A 138 5.83 -1.68 2.02
C ILE A 138 5.60 -2.34 0.66
N ALA A 139 4.39 -2.81 0.43
CA ALA A 139 3.89 -3.22 -0.88
C ALA A 139 2.91 -2.16 -1.37
N CYS A 140 3.06 -1.65 -2.57
CA CYS A 140 2.15 -0.65 -3.11
C CYS A 140 1.91 -0.83 -4.60
N VAL A 141 0.86 -0.18 -5.11
CA VAL A 141 0.60 -0.12 -6.55
C VAL A 141 1.53 0.89 -7.20
N VAL A 142 1.62 2.08 -6.62
CA VAL A 142 2.42 3.18 -7.17
C VAL A 142 3.40 3.70 -6.14
N ASP A 143 4.68 3.66 -6.48
CA ASP A 143 5.74 4.32 -5.73
C ASP A 143 6.02 5.70 -6.35
N ARG A 144 5.72 6.75 -5.61
CA ARG A 144 5.99 8.15 -5.96
C ARG A 144 6.99 8.81 -5.00
N THR A 145 7.79 8.02 -4.32
CA THR A 145 8.88 8.56 -3.50
C THR A 145 9.89 9.29 -4.39
N ARG A 146 10.53 10.30 -3.83
CA ARG A 146 11.51 11.10 -4.55
C ARG A 146 12.91 10.56 -4.30
N ALA A 147 13.77 10.66 -5.31
CA ALA A 147 15.18 10.28 -5.18
C ALA A 147 15.90 11.05 -4.06
N GLU A 148 15.51 12.31 -3.82
CA GLU A 148 16.09 13.18 -2.79
C GLU A 148 15.57 12.84 -1.36
N ALA A 149 14.44 12.13 -1.29
CA ALA A 149 13.83 11.72 -0.02
C ALA A 149 13.30 10.28 -0.15
N PRO A 150 14.20 9.29 -0.24
CA PRO A 150 13.81 7.90 -0.37
C PRO A 150 13.08 7.41 0.89
N SER A 151 12.24 6.40 0.73
CA SER A 151 11.59 5.76 1.87
C SER A 151 12.61 5.10 2.77
N PRO A 152 12.54 5.29 4.12
CA PRO A 152 13.36 4.54 5.06
C PRO A 152 12.94 3.08 5.20
N ILE A 153 11.80 2.70 4.62
CA ILE A 153 11.27 1.34 4.60
C ILE A 153 11.37 0.81 3.17
N PRO A 154 11.86 -0.43 2.95
CA PRO A 154 11.92 -1.02 1.61
C PRO A 154 10.54 -1.07 0.94
N ILE A 155 10.48 -0.72 -0.34
CA ILE A 155 9.23 -0.69 -1.12
C ILE A 155 9.28 -1.74 -2.23
N VAL A 156 8.19 -2.49 -2.36
CA VAL A 156 7.90 -3.38 -3.49
C VAL A 156 6.69 -2.83 -4.21
N ALA A 157 6.87 -2.32 -5.41
CA ALA A 157 5.81 -1.76 -6.24
C ALA A 157 5.44 -2.68 -7.41
N SER A 158 4.24 -2.45 -7.92
CA SER A 158 3.71 -3.11 -9.11
C SER A 158 4.47 -2.73 -10.38
#